data_2f0f4b0ea4fa015dcfdd456e50768135
#
_entry.id   2f0f4b0ea4fa015dcfdd456e50768135
#
_cell.length_a   1.000
_cell.length_b   1.000
_cell.length_c   1.000
_cell.angle_alpha   90.00
_cell.angle_beta   90.00
_cell.angle_gamma   90.00
#
_symmetry.space_group_name_H-M   'P 1'
#
loop_
_entity.id
_entity.type
_entity.pdbx_description
1 polymer ?
#
loop_
_entity_poly.entity_id
_entity_poly.type
_entity_poly.pdbx_seq_one_letter_code
_entity_poly.pdbx_strand_id
1 'polypeptide(L)'
;LITVTGVQTCALPILWLIGEAIFFYLPVGICWSAVKKMGGTPILGIVLGVTLVSPQLMNAYLLGQQLPEVWDFGMFSIAKVGYQAQVIPALLAGLALGVIETRLKRIVPDYLYLVVVPVCSLILAVFLAHALIGPFGRMIGDGVAFAVRHLMTGSFAPIGAALFGFLYAPLVITGVHQTTLAIDLQMIQSMGGTPVWPLIALSNIAQGSAVIGIIISSRKHNEREISVPAAISAWLGVTEPAMYGINLKYRFPMLCAMIGSGLAGLLCGLNGVMANGIGVGGLPGILSIQPSYWQVFALAMAIAIIIPIVLTSFIYQRKYRLGTLDIV
;
A
#
# COMPACT_ATOMS: atom_id res chain seq x y z
N LEU A 1 -9.43 18.87 -8.12
CA LEU A 1 -10.68 18.70 -8.89
C LEU A 1 -10.32 18.75 -10.37
N ILE A 2 -10.12 17.58 -10.98
CA ILE A 2 -9.91 17.48 -12.43
C ILE A 2 -11.29 17.55 -13.05
N THR A 3 -11.62 18.67 -13.63
CA THR A 3 -12.72 18.80 -14.59
C THR A 3 -12.30 18.09 -15.87
N VAL A 4 -12.56 16.79 -15.96
CA VAL A 4 -12.59 16.09 -17.23
C VAL A 4 -13.92 16.41 -17.86
N THR A 5 -13.84 17.08 -19.01
CA THR A 5 -14.91 17.46 -19.91
C THR A 5 -16.09 16.51 -19.93
N GLY A 6 -17.23 16.99 -19.46
CA GLY A 6 -18.57 16.80 -20.06
C GLY A 6 -19.26 15.45 -20.02
N VAL A 7 -18.69 14.35 -19.53
CA VAL A 7 -19.41 13.07 -19.35
C VAL A 7 -19.05 12.50 -17.98
N GLN A 8 -19.63 13.04 -16.92
CA GLN A 8 -19.77 12.34 -15.66
C GLN A 8 -20.80 11.22 -15.87
N THR A 9 -20.32 10.05 -16.25
CA THR A 9 -21.14 8.85 -16.13
C THR A 9 -21.45 8.65 -14.66
N CYS A 10 -22.73 8.59 -14.27
CA CYS A 10 -23.19 8.45 -12.89
C CYS A 10 -22.60 7.23 -12.14
N ALA A 11 -21.99 6.29 -12.86
CA ALA A 11 -21.32 5.13 -12.29
C ALA A 11 -19.95 5.44 -11.66
N LEU A 12 -19.20 6.43 -12.16
CA LEU A 12 -17.86 6.76 -11.65
C LEU A 12 -17.86 7.22 -10.17
N PRO A 13 -18.75 8.10 -9.72
CA PRO A 13 -18.80 8.49 -8.31
C PRO A 13 -19.17 7.34 -7.37
N ILE A 14 -20.03 6.42 -7.80
CA ILE A 14 -20.43 5.25 -7.00
C ILE A 14 -19.27 4.27 -6.89
N LEU A 15 -18.58 3.99 -8.00
CA LEU A 15 -17.38 3.12 -7.99
C LEU A 15 -16.25 3.72 -7.16
N TRP A 16 -16.07 5.03 -7.25
CA TRP A 16 -15.12 5.76 -6.41
C TRP A 16 -15.47 5.63 -4.93
N LEU A 17 -16.74 5.86 -4.56
CA LEU A 17 -17.20 5.73 -3.18
C LEU A 17 -16.92 4.33 -2.60
N ILE A 18 -17.20 3.27 -3.37
CA ILE A 18 -16.95 1.89 -2.94
C ILE A 18 -15.45 1.64 -2.77
N GLY A 19 -14.63 2.05 -3.73
CA GLY A 19 -13.18 1.86 -3.70
C GLY A 19 -12.52 2.62 -2.57
N GLU A 20 -12.89 3.90 -2.38
CA GLU A 20 -12.34 4.74 -1.32
C GLU A 20 -12.73 4.25 0.07
N ALA A 21 -13.99 3.84 0.26
CA ALA A 21 -14.47 3.35 1.54
C ALA A 21 -13.68 2.15 2.05
N ILE A 22 -13.30 1.21 1.17
CA ILE A 22 -12.50 0.04 1.54
C ILE A 22 -11.14 0.46 2.11
N PHE A 23 -10.44 1.38 1.45
CA PHE A 23 -9.14 1.87 1.90
C PHE A 23 -9.26 2.77 3.12
N PHE A 24 -10.27 3.65 3.15
CA PHE A 24 -10.51 4.53 4.29
C PHE A 24 -10.74 3.76 5.59
N TYR A 25 -11.57 2.71 5.55
CA TYR A 25 -11.92 1.87 6.69
C TYR A 25 -11.02 0.62 6.85
N LEU A 26 -9.94 0.51 6.09
CA LEU A 26 -8.98 -0.60 6.17
C LEU A 26 -8.53 -0.92 7.61
N PRO A 27 -8.26 0.08 8.50
CA PRO A 27 -7.90 -0.16 9.90
C PRO A 27 -8.94 -1.00 10.67
N VAL A 28 -10.22 -0.91 10.33
CA VAL A 28 -11.28 -1.69 10.98
C VAL A 28 -11.08 -3.19 10.75
N GLY A 29 -10.86 -3.57 9.50
CA GLY A 29 -10.61 -4.97 9.13
C GLY A 29 -9.30 -5.51 9.72
N ILE A 30 -8.26 -4.69 9.74
CA ILE A 30 -6.95 -5.05 10.29
C ILE A 30 -7.04 -5.27 11.80
N CYS A 31 -7.61 -4.33 12.56
CA CYS A 31 -7.78 -4.44 14.00
C CYS A 31 -8.64 -5.65 14.37
N TRP A 32 -9.76 -5.85 13.65
CA TRP A 32 -10.61 -7.03 13.83
C TRP A 32 -9.83 -8.33 13.66
N SER A 33 -9.07 -8.45 12.57
CA SER A 33 -8.28 -9.66 12.26
C SER A 33 -7.16 -9.89 13.27
N ALA A 34 -6.44 -8.83 13.67
CA ALA A 34 -5.37 -8.90 14.65
C ALA A 34 -5.89 -9.38 16.02
N VAL A 35 -6.95 -8.75 16.53
CA VAL A 35 -7.56 -9.12 17.83
C VAL A 35 -8.07 -10.57 17.80
N LYS A 36 -8.75 -10.97 16.71
CA LYS A 36 -9.21 -12.35 16.53
C LYS A 36 -8.07 -13.36 16.58
N LYS A 37 -6.96 -13.08 15.89
CA LYS A 37 -5.77 -13.95 15.89
C LYS A 37 -5.08 -14.02 17.26
N MET A 38 -5.17 -12.96 18.06
CA MET A 38 -4.63 -12.92 19.43
C MET A 38 -5.52 -13.62 20.46
N GLY A 39 -6.67 -14.17 20.06
CA GLY A 39 -7.65 -14.79 20.98
C GLY A 39 -8.46 -13.77 21.78
N GLY A 40 -8.45 -12.50 21.36
CA GLY A 40 -9.29 -11.44 21.92
C GLY A 40 -10.71 -11.47 21.35
N THR A 41 -11.55 -10.55 21.80
CA THR A 41 -12.95 -10.41 21.37
C THR A 41 -13.02 -9.61 20.06
N PRO A 42 -13.40 -10.23 18.92
CA PRO A 42 -13.29 -9.59 17.60
C PRO A 42 -14.06 -8.27 17.47
N ILE A 43 -15.20 -8.13 18.17
CA ILE A 43 -15.99 -6.90 18.13
C ILE A 43 -15.22 -5.71 18.73
N LEU A 44 -14.35 -5.93 19.72
CA LEU A 44 -13.52 -4.86 20.28
C LEU A 44 -12.48 -4.39 19.26
N GLY A 45 -11.99 -5.28 18.39
CA GLY A 45 -11.14 -4.92 17.26
C GLY A 45 -11.87 -4.01 16.25
N ILE A 46 -13.15 -4.30 15.96
CA ILE A 46 -13.98 -3.43 15.12
C ILE A 46 -14.14 -2.06 15.77
N VAL A 47 -14.51 -2.02 17.06
CA VAL A 47 -14.70 -0.74 17.79
C VAL A 47 -13.41 0.07 17.80
N LEU A 48 -12.26 -0.56 18.08
CA LEU A 48 -10.96 0.10 17.99
C LEU A 48 -10.74 0.69 16.60
N GLY A 49 -10.88 -0.13 15.55
CA GLY A 49 -10.67 0.31 14.17
C GLY A 49 -11.55 1.48 13.76
N VAL A 50 -12.85 1.47 14.13
CA VAL A 50 -13.78 2.58 13.89
C VAL A 50 -13.34 3.84 14.66
N THR A 51 -12.88 3.68 15.91
CA THR A 51 -12.35 4.80 16.70
C THR A 51 -11.13 5.43 16.02
N LEU A 52 -10.23 4.62 15.46
CA LEU A 52 -9.02 5.10 14.80
C LEU A 52 -9.29 5.87 13.49
N VAL A 53 -10.45 5.68 12.86
CA VAL A 53 -10.85 6.42 11.63
C VAL A 53 -11.99 7.41 11.90
N SER A 54 -12.24 7.72 13.17
CA SER A 54 -13.33 8.64 13.58
C SER A 54 -13.20 10.00 12.90
N PRO A 55 -14.32 10.63 12.47
CA PRO A 55 -14.31 11.97 11.89
C PRO A 55 -13.91 13.06 12.89
N GLN A 56 -13.83 12.76 14.19
CA GLN A 56 -13.27 13.66 15.20
C GLN A 56 -11.75 13.80 15.13
N LEU A 57 -11.09 12.92 14.39
CA LEU A 57 -9.65 12.94 14.13
C LEU A 57 -9.40 13.59 12.77
N MET A 58 -8.29 14.32 12.66
CA MET A 58 -7.85 14.82 11.36
C MET A 58 -7.60 13.65 10.41
N ASN A 59 -8.14 13.74 9.20
CA ASN A 59 -7.91 12.72 8.19
C ASN A 59 -6.42 12.57 7.88
N ALA A 60 -5.90 11.34 7.91
CA ALA A 60 -4.50 11.06 7.63
C ALA A 60 -4.02 11.54 6.25
N TYR A 61 -4.91 11.61 5.26
CA TYR A 61 -4.59 12.16 3.93
C TYR A 61 -4.32 13.67 3.91
N LEU A 62 -4.68 14.40 4.98
CA LEU A 62 -4.40 15.83 5.12
C LEU A 62 -3.07 16.12 5.84
N LEU A 63 -2.35 15.07 6.27
CA LEU A 63 -1.02 15.23 6.84
C LEU A 63 -0.07 15.92 5.84
N GLY A 64 0.65 16.94 6.33
CA GLY A 64 1.51 17.77 5.49
C GLY A 64 0.82 18.96 4.82
N GLN A 65 -0.52 18.99 4.78
CA GLN A 65 -1.30 20.13 4.29
C GLN A 65 -1.88 20.97 5.43
N GLN A 66 -2.22 20.32 6.54
CA GLN A 66 -2.81 20.96 7.72
C GLN A 66 -2.08 20.51 8.99
N LEU A 67 -2.02 21.39 9.97
CA LEU A 67 -1.52 21.02 11.30
C LEU A 67 -2.66 20.34 12.08
N PRO A 68 -2.40 19.16 12.67
CA PRO A 68 -3.41 18.48 13.46
C PRO A 68 -3.70 19.24 14.76
N GLU A 69 -4.96 19.23 15.18
CA GLU A 69 -5.29 19.57 16.55
C GLU A 69 -4.59 18.62 17.52
N VAL A 70 -4.41 19.05 18.75
CA VAL A 70 -3.76 18.26 19.79
C VAL A 70 -4.65 18.11 21.02
N TRP A 71 -4.55 16.97 21.70
CA TRP A 71 -4.98 16.85 23.09
C TRP A 71 -3.82 17.28 23.97
N ASP A 72 -3.98 18.37 24.68
CA ASP A 72 -2.98 18.88 25.63
C ASP A 72 -3.27 18.34 27.04
N PHE A 73 -2.33 17.57 27.57
CA PHE A 73 -2.35 17.02 28.92
C PHE A 73 -1.43 17.79 29.87
N GLY A 74 -0.94 18.97 29.45
CA GLY A 74 -0.04 19.82 30.24
C GLY A 74 1.42 19.37 30.25
N MET A 75 1.69 18.09 30.42
CA MET A 75 3.05 17.51 30.38
C MET A 75 3.44 17.00 29.00
N PHE A 76 2.49 16.63 28.17
CA PHE A 76 2.66 16.16 26.80
C PHE A 76 1.41 16.42 25.98
N SER A 77 1.56 16.52 24.67
CA SER A 77 0.46 16.69 23.74
C SER A 77 0.38 15.53 22.77
N ILE A 78 -0.81 15.10 22.42
CA ILE A 78 -1.08 14.00 21.47
C ILE A 78 -1.80 14.59 20.27
N ALA A 79 -1.26 14.38 19.06
CA ALA A 79 -1.88 14.83 17.83
C ALA A 79 -3.15 14.02 17.51
N LYS A 80 -4.25 14.70 17.19
CA LYS A 80 -5.53 14.11 16.80
C LYS A 80 -5.50 13.70 15.33
N VAL A 81 -4.76 12.66 14.99
CA VAL A 81 -4.61 12.17 13.63
C VAL A 81 -5.23 10.79 13.51
N GLY A 82 -6.06 10.61 12.49
CA GLY A 82 -6.68 9.33 12.17
C GLY A 82 -5.73 8.36 11.47
N TYR A 83 -6.18 7.13 11.29
CA TYR A 83 -5.39 6.02 10.74
C TYR A 83 -5.88 5.58 9.37
N GLN A 84 -6.62 6.42 8.65
CA GLN A 84 -7.13 6.10 7.32
C GLN A 84 -6.02 5.56 6.43
N ALA A 85 -6.26 4.40 5.80
CA ALA A 85 -5.33 3.68 4.94
C ALA A 85 -3.99 3.22 5.58
N GLN A 86 -3.79 3.39 6.88
CA GLN A 86 -2.55 3.03 7.57
C GLN A 86 -2.58 1.58 8.08
N VAL A 87 -1.79 0.70 7.47
CA VAL A 87 -1.75 -0.74 7.79
C VAL A 87 -0.94 -1.02 9.06
N ILE A 88 0.30 -0.52 9.13
CA ILE A 88 1.23 -0.85 10.24
C ILE A 88 0.73 -0.31 11.57
N PRO A 89 0.36 0.98 11.71
CA PRO A 89 -0.16 1.48 12.97
C PRO A 89 -1.46 0.78 13.41
N ALA A 90 -2.36 0.47 12.46
CA ALA A 90 -3.61 -0.25 12.75
C ALA A 90 -3.34 -1.69 13.23
N LEU A 91 -2.38 -2.39 12.61
CA LEU A 91 -1.97 -3.73 13.03
C LEU A 91 -1.41 -3.71 14.45
N LEU A 92 -0.48 -2.78 14.74
CA LEU A 92 0.12 -2.65 16.06
C LEU A 92 -0.92 -2.29 17.13
N ALA A 93 -1.87 -1.41 16.81
CA ALA A 93 -2.97 -1.06 17.71
C ALA A 93 -3.87 -2.27 17.98
N GLY A 94 -4.22 -3.06 16.97
CA GLY A 94 -5.00 -4.29 17.12
C GLY A 94 -4.27 -5.35 17.95
N LEU A 95 -2.96 -5.53 17.74
CA LEU A 95 -2.13 -6.42 18.54
C LEU A 95 -2.07 -5.94 20.00
N ALA A 96 -1.87 -4.64 20.23
CA ALA A 96 -1.86 -4.06 21.58
C ALA A 96 -3.19 -4.31 22.30
N LEU A 97 -4.33 -4.08 21.64
CA LEU A 97 -5.65 -4.40 22.20
C LEU A 97 -5.77 -5.88 22.56
N GLY A 98 -5.37 -6.79 21.66
CA GLY A 98 -5.41 -8.22 21.92
C GLY A 98 -4.57 -8.64 23.14
N VAL A 99 -3.37 -8.08 23.29
CA VAL A 99 -2.50 -8.32 24.46
C VAL A 99 -3.12 -7.77 25.74
N ILE A 100 -3.61 -6.53 25.70
CA ILE A 100 -4.23 -5.89 26.89
C ILE A 100 -5.45 -6.67 27.33
N GLU A 101 -6.36 -6.97 26.41
CA GLU A 101 -7.59 -7.71 26.69
C GLU A 101 -7.30 -9.08 27.29
N THR A 102 -6.41 -9.85 26.66
CA THR A 102 -6.08 -11.20 27.13
C THR A 102 -5.38 -11.21 28.49
N ARG A 103 -4.64 -10.16 28.83
CA ARG A 103 -4.07 -9.99 30.18
C ARG A 103 -5.10 -9.59 31.20
N LEU A 104 -6.00 -8.62 30.87
CA LEU A 104 -7.07 -8.20 31.75
C LEU A 104 -8.05 -9.34 32.07
N LYS A 105 -8.35 -10.22 31.10
CA LYS A 105 -9.14 -11.43 31.28
C LYS A 105 -8.61 -12.37 32.38
N ARG A 106 -7.32 -12.31 32.68
CA ARG A 106 -6.68 -13.17 33.72
C ARG A 106 -6.66 -12.54 35.10
N ILE A 107 -6.85 -11.23 35.18
CA ILE A 107 -6.66 -10.45 36.43
C ILE A 107 -8.02 -10.02 36.98
N VAL A 108 -9.00 -9.73 36.10
CA VAL A 108 -10.30 -9.20 36.50
C VAL A 108 -11.20 -10.33 37.01
N PRO A 109 -11.83 -10.20 38.17
CA PRO A 109 -12.79 -11.17 38.70
C PRO A 109 -14.04 -11.34 37.79
N ASP A 110 -14.62 -12.54 37.78
CA ASP A 110 -15.72 -12.90 36.88
C ASP A 110 -16.93 -11.97 36.94
N TYR A 111 -17.26 -11.44 38.12
CA TYR A 111 -18.41 -10.55 38.30
C TYR A 111 -18.21 -9.16 37.68
N LEU A 112 -16.97 -8.71 37.41
CA LEU A 112 -16.65 -7.44 36.74
C LEU A 112 -16.22 -7.63 35.28
N TYR A 113 -16.02 -8.86 34.87
CA TYR A 113 -15.41 -9.23 33.58
C TYR A 113 -16.09 -8.58 32.39
N LEU A 114 -17.42 -8.63 32.32
CA LEU A 114 -18.19 -8.16 31.15
C LEU A 114 -18.13 -6.62 30.97
N VAL A 115 -17.81 -5.87 32.00
CA VAL A 115 -17.75 -4.41 31.94
C VAL A 115 -16.33 -3.91 31.94
N VAL A 116 -15.50 -4.37 32.89
CA VAL A 116 -14.13 -3.85 33.08
C VAL A 116 -13.20 -4.24 31.96
N VAL A 117 -13.25 -5.48 31.50
CA VAL A 117 -12.33 -5.94 30.47
C VAL A 117 -12.50 -5.18 29.15
N PRO A 118 -13.69 -5.10 28.53
CA PRO A 118 -13.83 -4.38 27.28
C PRO A 118 -13.57 -2.88 27.40
N VAL A 119 -14.06 -2.23 28.46
CA VAL A 119 -13.90 -0.79 28.63
C VAL A 119 -12.44 -0.41 28.86
N CYS A 120 -11.77 -1.05 29.82
CA CYS A 120 -10.38 -0.74 30.12
C CYS A 120 -9.44 -1.10 28.98
N SER A 121 -9.67 -2.24 28.29
CA SER A 121 -8.83 -2.63 27.17
C SER A 121 -8.94 -1.66 25.99
N LEU A 122 -10.15 -1.18 25.67
CA LEU A 122 -10.34 -0.17 24.62
C LEU A 122 -9.72 1.17 24.98
N ILE A 123 -9.95 1.68 26.18
CA ILE A 123 -9.37 2.96 26.62
C ILE A 123 -7.83 2.91 26.53
N LEU A 124 -7.23 1.86 27.08
CA LEU A 124 -5.78 1.71 27.06
C LEU A 124 -5.23 1.53 25.63
N ALA A 125 -5.92 0.75 24.79
CA ALA A 125 -5.50 0.55 23.42
C ALA A 125 -5.60 1.82 22.58
N VAL A 126 -6.69 2.59 22.69
CA VAL A 126 -6.87 3.86 21.99
C VAL A 126 -5.82 4.89 22.46
N PHE A 127 -5.57 4.97 23.77
CA PHE A 127 -4.54 5.85 24.31
C PHE A 127 -3.16 5.49 23.75
N LEU A 128 -2.76 4.20 23.81
CA LEU A 128 -1.49 3.73 23.27
C LEU A 128 -1.39 3.93 21.74
N ALA A 129 -2.50 3.74 21.04
CA ALA A 129 -2.54 3.99 19.60
C ALA A 129 -2.16 5.45 19.31
N HIS A 130 -2.79 6.42 19.92
CA HIS A 130 -2.52 7.83 19.63
C HIS A 130 -1.24 8.36 20.27
N ALA A 131 -0.89 7.91 21.50
CA ALA A 131 0.28 8.42 22.21
C ALA A 131 1.61 7.85 21.70
N LEU A 132 1.66 6.58 21.31
CA LEU A 132 2.89 5.88 20.98
C LEU A 132 2.90 5.30 19.56
N ILE A 133 1.91 4.48 19.22
CA ILE A 133 1.89 3.69 17.98
C ILE A 133 1.76 4.59 16.76
N GLY A 134 0.86 5.58 16.81
CA GLY A 134 0.65 6.53 15.72
C GLY A 134 1.88 7.39 15.42
N PRO A 135 2.47 8.08 16.40
CA PRO A 135 3.71 8.83 16.21
C PRO A 135 4.84 7.97 15.67
N PHE A 136 5.03 6.76 16.21
CA PHE A 136 6.05 5.83 15.73
C PHE A 136 5.81 5.38 14.29
N GLY A 137 4.57 5.03 13.94
CA GLY A 137 4.22 4.66 12.56
C GLY A 137 4.39 5.81 11.57
N ARG A 138 4.06 7.05 11.97
CA ARG A 138 4.30 8.24 11.16
C ARG A 138 5.79 8.52 11.00
N MET A 139 6.59 8.40 12.06
CA MET A 139 8.04 8.58 11.99
C MET A 139 8.69 7.65 10.95
N ILE A 140 8.26 6.40 10.88
CA ILE A 140 8.70 5.46 9.83
C ILE A 140 8.27 5.99 8.45
N GLY A 141 7.01 6.41 8.32
CA GLY A 141 6.47 6.97 7.08
C GLY A 141 7.23 8.20 6.61
N ASP A 142 7.49 9.15 7.50
CA ASP A 142 8.25 10.39 7.23
C ASP A 142 9.69 10.08 6.84
N GLY A 143 10.32 9.08 7.46
CA GLY A 143 11.65 8.60 7.09
C GLY A 143 11.70 8.05 5.66
N VAL A 144 10.70 7.27 5.27
CA VAL A 144 10.57 6.77 3.89
C VAL A 144 10.32 7.95 2.92
N ALA A 145 9.44 8.88 3.30
CA ALA A 145 9.15 10.07 2.50
C ALA A 145 10.41 10.90 2.25
N PHE A 146 11.19 11.16 3.30
CA PHE A 146 12.46 11.88 3.21
C PHE A 146 13.45 11.17 2.28
N ALA A 147 13.62 9.86 2.44
CA ALA A 147 14.50 9.05 1.59
C ALA A 147 14.08 9.08 0.12
N VAL A 148 12.80 8.89 -0.16
CA VAL A 148 12.25 8.93 -1.52
C VAL A 148 12.46 10.29 -2.15
N ARG A 149 12.11 11.37 -1.45
CA ARG A 149 12.31 12.75 -1.96
C ARG A 149 13.77 13.02 -2.27
N HIS A 150 14.67 12.64 -1.37
CA HIS A 150 16.10 12.87 -1.56
C HIS A 150 16.68 12.08 -2.74
N LEU A 151 16.21 10.85 -2.92
CA LEU A 151 16.60 9.99 -4.05
C LEU A 151 16.01 10.44 -5.39
N MET A 152 14.83 11.08 -5.40
CA MET A 152 14.15 11.51 -6.63
C MET A 152 14.56 12.89 -7.10
N THR A 153 15.26 13.68 -6.28
CA THR A 153 15.70 15.03 -6.59
C THR A 153 17.22 15.08 -6.64
N GLY A 154 17.81 15.41 -7.79
CA GLY A 154 19.25 15.60 -7.94
C GLY A 154 19.92 14.66 -8.95
N SER A 155 21.26 14.66 -8.96
CA SER A 155 22.07 13.89 -9.91
C SER A 155 21.90 12.36 -9.79
N PHE A 156 21.41 11.89 -8.66
CA PHE A 156 21.16 10.47 -8.40
C PHE A 156 19.73 10.03 -8.75
N ALA A 157 18.88 10.91 -9.28
CA ALA A 157 17.50 10.60 -9.62
C ALA A 157 17.30 9.30 -10.45
N PRO A 158 18.14 8.98 -11.45
CA PRO A 158 18.01 7.73 -12.19
C PRO A 158 18.19 6.48 -11.32
N ILE A 159 19.19 6.50 -10.44
CA ILE A 159 19.46 5.39 -9.50
C ILE A 159 18.35 5.33 -8.46
N GLY A 160 17.90 6.48 -7.96
CA GLY A 160 16.79 6.58 -7.01
C GLY A 160 15.49 6.03 -7.60
N ALA A 161 15.18 6.35 -8.85
CA ALA A 161 14.01 5.85 -9.57
C ALA A 161 14.09 4.32 -9.78
N ALA A 162 15.27 3.81 -10.14
CA ALA A 162 15.51 2.37 -10.28
C ALA A 162 15.31 1.65 -8.94
N LEU A 163 15.91 2.18 -7.87
CA LEU A 163 15.83 1.61 -6.53
C LEU A 163 14.39 1.67 -5.99
N PHE A 164 13.70 2.79 -6.16
CA PHE A 164 12.29 2.91 -5.75
C PHE A 164 11.41 1.94 -6.52
N GLY A 165 11.51 1.87 -7.85
CA GLY A 165 10.77 0.91 -8.66
C GLY A 165 11.03 -0.53 -8.24
N PHE A 166 12.28 -0.88 -7.93
CA PHE A 166 12.65 -2.19 -7.41
C PHE A 166 12.06 -2.48 -6.04
N LEU A 167 12.09 -1.52 -5.10
CA LEU A 167 11.66 -1.70 -3.71
C LEU A 167 10.18 -1.44 -3.47
N TYR A 168 9.45 -0.87 -4.45
CA TYR A 168 8.05 -0.50 -4.25
C TYR A 168 7.17 -1.69 -3.87
N ALA A 169 7.37 -2.85 -4.49
CA ALA A 169 6.59 -4.03 -4.15
C ALA A 169 6.78 -4.51 -2.70
N PRO A 170 7.97 -4.60 -2.12
CA PRO A 170 8.16 -4.77 -0.68
C PRO A 170 7.47 -3.70 0.18
N LEU A 171 7.49 -2.42 -0.25
CA LEU A 171 6.77 -1.35 0.46
C LEU A 171 5.25 -1.58 0.45
N VAL A 172 4.69 -2.12 -0.64
CA VAL A 172 3.27 -2.49 -0.71
C VAL A 172 2.96 -3.61 0.29
N ILE A 173 3.80 -4.64 0.38
CA ILE A 173 3.60 -5.75 1.33
C ILE A 173 3.54 -5.26 2.78
N THR A 174 4.37 -4.30 3.13
CA THR A 174 4.40 -3.72 4.50
C THR A 174 3.30 -2.68 4.74
N GLY A 175 2.60 -2.24 3.68
CA GLY A 175 1.62 -1.16 3.76
C GLY A 175 2.23 0.25 3.90
N VAL A 176 3.57 0.37 3.94
CA VAL A 176 4.27 1.67 4.04
C VAL A 176 4.10 2.49 2.76
N HIS A 177 3.84 1.86 1.61
CA HIS A 177 3.60 2.54 0.34
C HIS A 177 2.50 3.62 0.41
N GLN A 178 1.55 3.54 1.35
CA GLN A 178 0.53 4.58 1.52
C GLN A 178 1.14 5.95 1.88
N THR A 179 2.32 5.97 2.48
CA THR A 179 3.01 7.24 2.78
C THR A 179 3.51 7.94 1.54
N THR A 180 3.72 7.23 0.42
CA THR A 180 4.17 7.83 -0.84
C THR A 180 3.12 8.77 -1.43
N LEU A 181 1.82 8.57 -1.10
CA LEU A 181 0.74 9.43 -1.56
C LEU A 181 0.91 10.88 -1.08
N ALA A 182 1.30 11.06 0.18
CA ALA A 182 1.58 12.40 0.72
C ALA A 182 2.79 13.04 0.03
N ILE A 183 3.80 12.25 -0.33
CA ILE A 183 4.97 12.72 -1.07
C ILE A 183 4.57 13.16 -2.47
N ASP A 184 3.79 12.34 -3.19
CA ASP A 184 3.28 12.67 -4.51
C ASP A 184 2.54 14.01 -4.50
N LEU A 185 1.60 14.20 -3.54
CA LEU A 185 0.84 15.46 -3.41
C LEU A 185 1.75 16.65 -3.12
N GLN A 186 2.74 16.51 -2.24
CA GLN A 186 3.69 17.56 -1.93
C GLN A 186 4.56 17.91 -3.13
N MET A 187 5.01 16.92 -3.91
CA MET A 187 5.82 17.14 -5.11
C MET A 187 4.99 17.81 -6.21
N ILE A 188 3.75 17.40 -6.41
CA ILE A 188 2.82 18.05 -7.36
C ILE A 188 2.65 19.54 -7.02
N GLN A 189 2.46 19.86 -5.74
CA GLN A 189 2.31 21.25 -5.29
C GLN A 189 3.58 22.08 -5.45
N SER A 190 4.76 21.50 -5.17
CA SER A 190 6.04 22.23 -5.18
C SER A 190 6.72 22.27 -6.54
N MET A 191 6.50 21.26 -7.39
CA MET A 191 7.21 21.07 -8.67
C MET A 191 6.29 21.05 -9.90
N GLY A 192 4.97 21.14 -9.71
CA GLY A 192 3.99 21.02 -10.80
C GLY A 192 3.82 19.60 -11.34
N GLY A 193 4.35 18.60 -10.65
CA GLY A 193 4.25 17.20 -11.03
C GLY A 193 5.03 16.29 -10.06
N THR A 194 4.87 14.98 -10.23
CA THR A 194 5.57 13.99 -9.40
C THR A 194 6.32 12.97 -10.24
N PRO A 195 7.60 12.64 -9.93
CA PRO A 195 8.35 11.56 -10.53
C PRO A 195 8.04 10.18 -9.88
N VAL A 196 7.34 10.15 -8.75
CA VAL A 196 7.11 8.93 -7.97
C VAL A 196 5.95 8.12 -8.57
N TRP A 197 4.85 8.78 -8.94
CA TRP A 197 3.68 8.12 -9.51
C TRP A 197 3.94 7.27 -10.77
N PRO A 198 4.77 7.70 -11.73
CA PRO A 198 5.18 6.87 -12.87
C PRO A 198 5.79 5.53 -12.43
N LEU A 199 6.61 5.53 -11.37
CA LEU A 199 7.29 4.35 -10.86
C LEU A 199 6.32 3.37 -10.19
N ILE A 200 5.31 3.91 -9.50
CA ILE A 200 4.21 3.13 -8.91
C ILE A 200 3.43 2.40 -10.00
N ALA A 201 3.04 3.11 -11.05
CA ALA A 201 2.31 2.52 -12.18
C ALA A 201 3.13 1.40 -12.87
N LEU A 202 4.44 1.61 -13.08
CA LEU A 202 5.34 0.61 -13.66
C LEU A 202 5.50 -0.62 -12.77
N SER A 203 5.55 -0.44 -11.44
CA SER A 203 5.60 -1.57 -10.51
C SER A 203 4.32 -2.41 -10.57
N ASN A 204 3.15 -1.76 -10.66
CA ASN A 204 1.87 -2.46 -10.80
C ASN A 204 1.84 -3.29 -12.09
N ILE A 205 2.29 -2.73 -13.21
CA ILE A 205 2.40 -3.42 -14.49
C ILE A 205 3.34 -4.63 -14.37
N ALA A 206 4.50 -4.44 -13.75
CA ALA A 206 5.50 -5.50 -13.60
C ALA A 206 4.99 -6.67 -12.75
N GLN A 207 4.22 -6.39 -11.67
CA GLN A 207 3.61 -7.42 -10.83
C GLN A 207 2.60 -8.28 -11.61
N GLY A 208 1.71 -7.64 -12.38
CA GLY A 208 0.78 -8.36 -13.26
C GLY A 208 1.49 -9.15 -14.36
N SER A 209 2.56 -8.59 -14.92
CA SER A 209 3.35 -9.21 -15.98
C SER A 209 4.11 -10.45 -15.50
N ALA A 210 4.61 -10.44 -14.26
CA ALA A 210 5.21 -11.63 -13.65
C ALA A 210 4.18 -12.77 -13.50
N VAL A 211 2.93 -12.45 -13.12
CA VAL A 211 1.85 -13.43 -13.08
C VAL A 211 1.55 -13.99 -14.47
N ILE A 212 1.57 -13.15 -15.53
CA ILE A 212 1.40 -13.62 -16.91
C ILE A 212 2.51 -14.61 -17.28
N GLY A 213 3.75 -14.39 -16.83
CA GLY A 213 4.85 -15.35 -17.00
C GLY A 213 4.52 -16.74 -16.41
N ILE A 214 3.84 -16.79 -15.24
CA ILE A 214 3.34 -18.04 -14.66
C ILE A 214 2.23 -18.64 -15.54
N ILE A 215 1.23 -17.83 -15.97
CA ILE A 215 0.11 -18.29 -16.80
C ILE A 215 0.59 -18.96 -18.09
N ILE A 216 1.60 -18.38 -18.75
CA ILE A 216 2.18 -18.91 -19.99
C ILE A 216 2.93 -20.21 -19.73
N SER A 217 3.61 -20.33 -18.61
CA SER A 217 4.52 -21.43 -18.30
C SER A 217 3.83 -22.60 -17.59
N SER A 218 2.80 -22.35 -16.79
CA SER A 218 2.04 -23.36 -16.05
C SER A 218 0.99 -24.01 -16.95
N ARG A 219 0.93 -25.35 -16.91
CA ARG A 219 -0.11 -26.15 -17.59
C ARG A 219 -1.32 -26.47 -16.70
N LYS A 220 -1.30 -26.06 -15.42
CA LYS A 220 -2.35 -26.36 -14.46
C LYS A 220 -3.56 -25.45 -14.63
N HIS A 221 -4.71 -26.00 -14.93
CA HIS A 221 -5.95 -25.27 -15.18
C HIS A 221 -6.39 -24.44 -13.95
N ASN A 222 -6.38 -25.04 -12.78
CA ASN A 222 -6.79 -24.39 -11.52
C ASN A 222 -5.94 -23.14 -11.16
N GLU A 223 -4.68 -23.10 -11.60
CA GLU A 223 -3.84 -21.91 -11.37
C GLU A 223 -4.25 -20.73 -12.26
N ARG A 224 -4.78 -20.98 -13.45
CA ARG A 224 -5.21 -19.94 -14.38
C ARG A 224 -6.45 -19.22 -13.88
N GLU A 225 -7.38 -19.90 -13.21
CA GLU A 225 -8.60 -19.30 -12.66
C GLU A 225 -8.31 -18.19 -11.66
N ILE A 226 -7.24 -18.33 -10.88
CA ILE A 226 -6.80 -17.31 -9.89
C ILE A 226 -5.84 -16.30 -10.53
N SER A 227 -4.95 -16.78 -11.40
CA SER A 227 -3.86 -15.95 -11.94
C SER A 227 -4.35 -14.94 -12.97
N VAL A 228 -5.34 -15.28 -13.82
CA VAL A 228 -5.83 -14.37 -14.86
C VAL A 228 -6.50 -13.11 -14.26
N PRO A 229 -7.48 -13.25 -13.35
CA PRO A 229 -8.05 -12.07 -12.69
C PRO A 229 -7.01 -11.26 -11.91
N ALA A 230 -6.05 -11.93 -11.26
CA ALA A 230 -4.99 -11.28 -10.50
C ALA A 230 -4.06 -10.45 -11.40
N ALA A 231 -3.69 -10.96 -12.58
CA ALA A 231 -2.88 -10.23 -13.56
C ALA A 231 -3.62 -8.99 -14.10
N ILE A 232 -4.89 -9.15 -14.45
CA ILE A 232 -5.74 -8.06 -14.93
C ILE A 232 -5.89 -6.99 -13.85
N SER A 233 -6.16 -7.40 -12.61
CA SER A 233 -6.27 -6.49 -11.46
C SER A 233 -5.01 -5.65 -11.29
N ALA A 234 -3.82 -6.26 -11.34
CA ALA A 234 -2.55 -5.55 -11.23
C ALA A 234 -2.30 -4.59 -12.39
N TRP A 235 -2.65 -4.97 -13.62
CA TRP A 235 -2.57 -4.10 -14.79
C TRP A 235 -3.56 -2.92 -14.73
N LEU A 236 -4.63 -3.04 -13.95
CA LEU A 236 -5.56 -1.95 -13.64
C LEU A 236 -5.20 -1.16 -12.37
N GLY A 237 -4.07 -1.48 -11.72
CA GLY A 237 -3.52 -0.73 -10.61
C GLY A 237 -3.71 -1.34 -9.22
N VAL A 238 -4.38 -2.50 -9.09
CA VAL A 238 -4.61 -3.19 -7.83
C VAL A 238 -3.76 -4.46 -7.78
N THR A 239 -2.62 -4.40 -7.10
CA THR A 239 -1.57 -5.43 -7.15
C THR A 239 -1.72 -6.54 -6.11
N GLU A 240 -2.50 -6.35 -5.07
CA GLU A 240 -2.63 -7.26 -3.95
C GLU A 240 -3.00 -8.70 -4.37
N PRO A 241 -3.98 -8.93 -5.28
CA PRO A 241 -4.29 -10.28 -5.74
C PRO A 241 -3.11 -10.96 -6.45
N ALA A 242 -2.35 -10.21 -7.26
CA ALA A 242 -1.17 -10.72 -7.96
C ALA A 242 -0.03 -11.03 -6.98
N MET A 243 0.22 -10.12 -6.04
CA MET A 243 1.32 -10.24 -5.07
C MET A 243 1.08 -11.38 -4.09
N TYR A 244 -0.04 -11.35 -3.38
CA TYR A 244 -0.32 -12.34 -2.33
C TYR A 244 -0.80 -13.67 -2.89
N GLY A 245 -1.58 -13.66 -3.97
CA GLY A 245 -2.11 -14.87 -4.59
C GLY A 245 -1.06 -15.70 -5.34
N ILE A 246 -0.13 -15.05 -6.03
CA ILE A 246 0.80 -15.71 -6.96
C ILE A 246 2.27 -15.38 -6.68
N ASN A 247 2.65 -14.09 -6.72
CA ASN A 247 4.06 -13.69 -6.74
C ASN A 247 4.80 -14.08 -5.46
N LEU A 248 4.18 -13.91 -4.29
CA LEU A 248 4.75 -14.34 -3.00
C LEU A 248 4.70 -15.86 -2.82
N LYS A 249 3.66 -16.51 -3.33
CA LYS A 249 3.51 -17.97 -3.27
C LYS A 249 4.68 -18.68 -3.96
N TYR A 250 5.08 -18.20 -5.14
CA TYR A 250 6.21 -18.75 -5.90
C TYR A 250 7.54 -18.07 -5.58
N ARG A 251 7.56 -16.93 -4.89
CA ARG A 251 8.69 -16.07 -4.51
C ARG A 251 9.45 -15.47 -5.69
N PHE A 252 9.94 -16.27 -6.64
CA PHE A 252 10.74 -15.78 -7.76
C PHE A 252 10.01 -14.82 -8.72
N PRO A 253 8.68 -14.92 -8.99
CA PRO A 253 7.99 -13.93 -9.82
C PRO A 253 8.02 -12.54 -9.21
N MET A 254 7.97 -12.46 -7.86
CA MET A 254 8.14 -11.21 -7.14
C MET A 254 9.46 -10.52 -7.49
N LEU A 255 10.58 -11.27 -7.45
CA LEU A 255 11.89 -10.73 -7.82
C LEU A 255 11.97 -10.34 -9.30
N CYS A 256 11.35 -11.13 -10.18
CA CYS A 256 11.28 -10.79 -11.61
C CYS A 256 10.54 -9.48 -11.85
N ALA A 257 9.41 -9.27 -11.16
CA ALA A 257 8.65 -8.03 -11.21
C ALA A 257 9.47 -6.84 -10.66
N MET A 258 10.15 -7.00 -9.54
CA MET A 258 11.03 -5.99 -8.95
C MET A 258 12.14 -5.58 -9.91
N ILE A 259 12.78 -6.54 -10.59
CA ILE A 259 13.81 -6.26 -11.60
C ILE A 259 13.23 -5.48 -12.78
N GLY A 260 12.11 -5.92 -13.33
CA GLY A 260 11.45 -5.24 -14.47
C GLY A 260 11.03 -3.83 -14.12
N SER A 261 10.44 -3.64 -12.94
CA SER A 261 10.04 -2.33 -12.41
C SER A 261 11.25 -1.42 -12.15
N GLY A 262 12.35 -1.96 -11.60
CA GLY A 262 13.57 -1.21 -11.37
C GLY A 262 14.22 -0.71 -12.68
N LEU A 263 14.30 -1.56 -13.71
CA LEU A 263 14.83 -1.19 -15.02
C LEU A 263 13.92 -0.16 -15.74
N ALA A 264 12.62 -0.34 -15.67
CA ALA A 264 11.67 0.64 -16.19
C ALA A 264 11.77 1.99 -15.44
N GLY A 265 11.94 1.93 -14.12
CA GLY A 265 12.19 3.10 -13.27
C GLY A 265 13.50 3.82 -13.63
N LEU A 266 14.57 3.08 -13.92
CA LEU A 266 15.84 3.66 -14.38
C LEU A 266 15.63 4.50 -15.65
N LEU A 267 14.89 3.96 -16.63
CA LEU A 267 14.58 4.69 -17.87
C LEU A 267 13.78 5.97 -17.58
N CYS A 268 12.79 5.91 -16.69
CA CYS A 268 12.02 7.09 -16.27
C CYS A 268 12.90 8.13 -15.57
N GLY A 269 13.77 7.70 -14.67
CA GLY A 269 14.69 8.59 -13.95
C GLY A 269 15.71 9.27 -14.86
N LEU A 270 16.25 8.55 -15.88
CA LEU A 270 17.17 9.11 -16.87
C LEU A 270 16.53 10.21 -17.73
N ASN A 271 15.22 10.13 -17.95
CA ASN A 271 14.49 11.08 -18.78
C ASN A 271 13.66 12.08 -17.97
N GLY A 272 13.71 12.04 -16.64
CA GLY A 272 12.97 12.94 -15.78
C GLY A 272 11.45 12.85 -15.95
N VAL A 273 10.90 11.63 -16.17
CA VAL A 273 9.47 11.42 -16.41
C VAL A 273 8.66 11.86 -15.20
N MET A 274 7.65 12.71 -15.45
CA MET A 274 6.77 13.24 -14.42
C MET A 274 5.29 12.97 -14.74
N ALA A 275 4.50 12.77 -13.70
CA ALA A 275 3.05 12.73 -13.78
C ALA A 275 2.47 14.08 -13.33
N ASN A 276 1.35 14.51 -13.96
CA ASN A 276 0.60 15.71 -13.57
C ASN A 276 -0.13 15.55 -12.24
N GLY A 277 -0.43 14.32 -11.87
CA GLY A 277 -1.20 14.02 -10.67
C GLY A 277 -1.23 12.54 -10.36
N ILE A 278 -1.82 12.22 -9.23
CA ILE A 278 -2.10 10.87 -8.81
C ILE A 278 -3.33 10.40 -9.59
N GLY A 279 -3.24 9.27 -10.24
CA GLY A 279 -4.33 8.72 -11.05
C GLY A 279 -4.51 7.23 -10.81
N VAL A 280 -5.06 6.53 -11.81
CA VAL A 280 -5.14 5.06 -11.77
C VAL A 280 -3.75 4.48 -12.01
N GLY A 281 -3.34 3.52 -11.21
CA GLY A 281 -2.09 2.77 -11.42
C GLY A 281 -2.17 1.83 -12.62
N GLY A 282 -1.09 1.10 -12.87
CA GLY A 282 -1.04 0.12 -13.96
C GLY A 282 -1.05 0.73 -15.36
N LEU A 283 -1.62 0.02 -16.34
CA LEU A 283 -1.65 0.45 -17.74
C LEU A 283 -2.37 1.80 -17.95
N PRO A 284 -3.52 2.07 -17.31
CA PRO A 284 -4.16 3.38 -17.42
C PRO A 284 -3.33 4.53 -16.85
N GLY A 285 -2.29 4.22 -16.07
CA GLY A 285 -1.41 5.21 -15.46
C GLY A 285 -0.76 6.18 -16.46
N ILE A 286 -0.63 5.79 -17.73
CA ILE A 286 -0.12 6.66 -18.80
C ILE A 286 -0.93 7.96 -18.94
N LEU A 287 -2.22 7.93 -18.63
CA LEU A 287 -3.09 9.11 -18.70
C LEU A 287 -2.73 10.17 -17.65
N SER A 288 -2.07 9.79 -16.57
CA SER A 288 -1.59 10.71 -15.53
C SER A 288 -0.22 11.31 -15.86
N ILE A 289 0.50 10.74 -16.82
CA ILE A 289 1.84 11.21 -17.22
C ILE A 289 1.72 12.47 -18.06
N GLN A 290 2.66 13.40 -17.88
CA GLN A 290 2.74 14.59 -18.72
C GLN A 290 2.94 14.20 -20.19
N PRO A 291 2.19 14.78 -21.13
CA PRO A 291 2.19 14.38 -22.54
C PRO A 291 3.59 14.35 -23.20
N SER A 292 4.50 15.24 -22.75
CA SER A 292 5.88 15.29 -23.21
C SER A 292 6.67 13.99 -22.96
N TYR A 293 6.26 13.18 -22.00
CA TYR A 293 6.95 11.95 -21.61
C TYR A 293 6.25 10.66 -22.05
N TRP A 294 5.13 10.74 -22.76
CA TRP A 294 4.34 9.55 -23.16
C TRP A 294 5.16 8.51 -23.92
N GLN A 295 6.02 8.92 -24.84
CA GLN A 295 6.86 7.98 -25.62
C GLN A 295 7.83 7.24 -24.73
N VAL A 296 8.52 7.95 -23.84
CA VAL A 296 9.47 7.35 -22.90
C VAL A 296 8.75 6.45 -21.90
N PHE A 297 7.60 6.89 -21.41
CA PHE A 297 6.82 6.09 -20.46
C PHE A 297 6.25 4.83 -21.12
N ALA A 298 5.81 4.89 -22.38
CA ALA A 298 5.38 3.73 -23.14
C ALA A 298 6.52 2.68 -23.31
N LEU A 299 7.75 3.14 -23.56
CA LEU A 299 8.93 2.27 -23.58
C LEU A 299 9.19 1.66 -22.19
N ALA A 300 9.08 2.45 -21.12
CA ALA A 300 9.21 1.94 -19.75
C ALA A 300 8.13 0.91 -19.42
N MET A 301 6.89 1.12 -19.88
CA MET A 301 5.82 0.12 -19.75
C MET A 301 6.15 -1.17 -20.49
N ALA A 302 6.70 -1.08 -21.71
CA ALA A 302 7.14 -2.27 -22.45
C ALA A 302 8.23 -3.06 -21.69
N ILE A 303 9.18 -2.37 -21.05
CA ILE A 303 10.20 -2.98 -20.18
C ILE A 303 9.52 -3.67 -18.98
N ALA A 304 8.60 -2.98 -18.31
CA ALA A 304 7.86 -3.51 -17.16
C ALA A 304 6.93 -4.69 -17.52
N ILE A 305 6.56 -4.85 -18.78
CA ILE A 305 5.81 -6.01 -19.30
C ILE A 305 6.74 -7.14 -19.68
N ILE A 306 7.68 -6.89 -20.60
CA ILE A 306 8.45 -7.92 -21.25
C ILE A 306 9.42 -8.59 -20.28
N ILE A 307 10.17 -7.82 -19.51
CA ILE A 307 11.21 -8.37 -18.63
C ILE A 307 10.64 -9.32 -17.58
N PRO A 308 9.58 -8.95 -16.80
CA PRO A 308 9.01 -9.89 -15.84
C PRO A 308 8.42 -11.14 -16.48
N ILE A 309 7.75 -11.02 -17.64
CA ILE A 309 7.20 -12.19 -18.37
C ILE A 309 8.32 -13.14 -18.73
N VAL A 310 9.37 -12.65 -19.40
CA VAL A 310 10.48 -13.47 -19.89
C VAL A 310 11.24 -14.13 -18.73
N LEU A 311 11.64 -13.34 -17.74
CA LEU A 311 12.38 -13.85 -16.58
C LEU A 311 11.56 -14.88 -15.80
N THR A 312 10.29 -14.59 -15.53
CA THR A 312 9.42 -15.50 -14.79
C THR A 312 9.20 -16.80 -15.56
N SER A 313 8.93 -16.71 -16.87
CA SER A 313 8.73 -17.89 -17.71
C SER A 313 10.00 -18.75 -17.80
N PHE A 314 11.16 -18.12 -17.95
CA PHE A 314 12.43 -18.81 -18.01
C PHE A 314 12.76 -19.55 -16.69
N ILE A 315 12.61 -18.86 -15.55
CA ILE A 315 12.90 -19.43 -14.23
C ILE A 315 11.91 -20.55 -13.91
N TYR A 316 10.61 -20.35 -14.24
CA TYR A 316 9.58 -21.36 -14.04
C TYR A 316 9.93 -22.65 -14.79
N GLN A 317 10.22 -22.55 -16.09
CA GLN A 317 10.57 -23.71 -16.92
C GLN A 317 11.83 -24.42 -16.41
N ARG A 318 12.84 -23.65 -15.98
CA ARG A 318 14.07 -24.22 -15.41
C ARG A 318 13.80 -24.97 -14.11
N LYS A 319 13.06 -24.35 -13.17
CA LYS A 319 12.69 -24.99 -11.90
C LYS A 319 11.80 -26.22 -12.09
N TYR A 320 10.88 -26.15 -13.05
CA TYR A 320 10.02 -27.29 -13.40
C TYR A 320 10.84 -28.50 -13.92
N ARG A 321 11.81 -28.24 -14.82
CA ARG A 321 12.70 -29.28 -15.33
C ARG A 321 13.60 -29.89 -14.25
N LEU A 322 13.99 -29.13 -13.26
CA LEU A 322 14.84 -29.58 -12.14
C LEU A 322 14.04 -30.21 -10.98
N GLY A 323 12.72 -30.24 -11.04
CA GLY A 323 11.87 -30.75 -9.95
C GLY A 323 11.94 -29.92 -8.67
N THR A 324 12.44 -28.69 -8.73
CA THR A 324 12.66 -27.79 -7.58
C THR A 324 11.61 -26.69 -7.48
N LEU A 325 10.39 -26.93 -7.96
CA LEU A 325 9.29 -25.99 -7.91
C LEU A 325 8.63 -26.07 -6.53
N ASP A 326 9.16 -25.32 -5.56
CA ASP A 326 8.58 -25.18 -4.24
C ASP A 326 7.41 -24.21 -4.30
N ILE A 327 6.24 -24.68 -3.94
CA ILE A 327 5.03 -23.86 -3.70
C ILE A 327 4.87 -23.79 -2.18
N VAL A 328 4.95 -22.60 -1.62
CA VAL A 328 4.76 -22.37 -0.17
C VAL A 328 3.29 -22.24 0.18
#